data_1328e66143b53cd9108fbb1a644bc91f
#
_entry.id   1328e66143b53cd9108fbb1a644bc91f
#
_cell.length_a   1.000
_cell.length_b   1.000
_cell.length_c   1.000
_cell.angle_alpha   90.00
_cell.angle_beta   90.00
_cell.angle_gamma   90.00
#
_symmetry.space_group_name_H-M   'P 1'
#
loop_
_entity.id
_entity.type
_entity.pdbx_description
1 polymer ?
#
loop_
_entity_poly.entity_id
_entity_poly.type
_entity_poly.pdbx_seq_one_letter_code
_entity_poly.pdbx_strand_id
1 'polypeptide(L)'
;VFHDDLDVEFGKIKAKFGGSNAGHNGIASIDKFIGKDYSRVRIGIGKPKENIEVGDFVLQNFDEDELTGIEKISTNINDSISILVEKKLDLFSSTVNNNK
;
A
#
# COMPACT_ATOMS: atom_id res chain seq x y z
N VAL A 1 -1.31 -9.16 3.26
CA VAL A 1 -0.10 -8.35 3.50
C VAL A 1 -0.33 -6.92 3.08
N PHE A 2 -0.01 -5.98 3.96
CA PHE A 2 -0.03 -4.55 3.69
C PHE A 2 1.39 -4.09 3.38
N HIS A 3 1.57 -3.30 2.33
CA HIS A 3 2.90 -2.81 1.98
C HIS A 3 2.83 -1.47 1.24
N ASP A 4 3.94 -0.73 1.26
CA ASP A 4 4.13 0.49 0.49
C ASP A 4 4.29 0.19 -1.00
N ASP A 5 3.92 1.14 -1.85
CA ASP A 5 4.05 0.98 -3.29
C ASP A 5 4.33 2.32 -3.97
N LEU A 6 5.45 2.40 -4.67
CA LEU A 6 5.87 3.59 -5.42
C LEU A 6 5.00 3.87 -6.64
N ASP A 7 4.40 2.82 -7.21
CA ASP A 7 3.60 2.93 -8.43
C ASP A 7 2.15 3.33 -8.16
N VAL A 8 1.78 3.45 -6.89
CA VAL A 8 0.46 3.92 -6.47
C VAL A 8 0.61 5.34 -5.93
N GLU A 9 -0.27 6.23 -6.37
CA GLU A 9 -0.28 7.62 -5.93
C GLU A 9 -0.37 7.71 -4.40
N PHE A 10 0.35 8.66 -3.81
CA PHE A 10 0.33 8.86 -2.36
C PHE A 10 -1.11 9.00 -1.85
N GLY A 11 -1.43 8.24 -0.82
CA GLY A 11 -2.74 8.29 -0.20
C GLY A 11 -3.81 7.40 -0.85
N LYS A 12 -3.47 6.67 -1.90
CA LYS A 12 -4.36 5.71 -2.54
C LYS A 12 -4.05 4.28 -2.10
N ILE A 13 -5.07 3.45 -2.16
CA ILE A 13 -5.01 2.05 -1.75
C ILE A 13 -5.46 1.18 -2.91
N LYS A 14 -4.73 0.10 -3.15
CA LYS A 14 -5.15 -0.95 -4.09
C LYS A 14 -4.98 -2.32 -3.45
N ALA A 15 -6.05 -3.07 -3.38
CA ALA A 15 -5.99 -4.46 -2.94
C ALA A 15 -5.98 -5.40 -4.15
N LYS A 16 -5.12 -6.40 -4.10
CA LYS A 16 -4.92 -7.34 -5.19
C LYS A 16 -4.52 -8.72 -4.65
N PHE A 17 -4.93 -9.77 -5.33
CA PHE A 17 -4.46 -11.12 -5.03
C PHE A 17 -3.27 -11.48 -5.93
N GLY A 18 -2.17 -11.92 -5.34
CA GLY A 18 -0.99 -12.33 -6.07
C GLY A 18 -0.29 -11.17 -6.77
N GLY A 19 0.46 -11.49 -7.82
CA GLY A 19 1.13 -10.53 -8.67
C GLY A 19 2.63 -10.42 -8.43
N SER A 20 3.26 -9.52 -9.19
CA SER A 20 4.70 -9.26 -9.10
C SER A 20 5.06 -8.45 -7.85
N ASN A 21 6.29 -8.61 -7.37
CA ASN A 21 6.81 -7.78 -6.29
C ASN A 21 7.20 -6.36 -6.76
N ALA A 22 7.25 -6.13 -8.07
CA ALA A 22 7.59 -4.84 -8.68
C ALA A 22 8.89 -4.21 -8.11
N GLY A 23 9.85 -5.04 -7.74
CA GLY A 23 11.10 -4.58 -7.15
C GLY A 23 11.06 -4.29 -5.65
N HIS A 24 9.92 -4.51 -4.99
CA HIS A 24 9.80 -4.32 -3.55
C HIS A 24 10.51 -5.45 -2.80
N ASN A 25 11.61 -5.13 -2.13
CA ASN A 25 12.47 -6.12 -1.47
C ASN A 25 11.74 -6.89 -0.36
N GLY A 26 10.91 -6.23 0.42
CA GLY A 26 10.12 -6.87 1.47
C GLY A 26 9.14 -7.89 0.90
N ILE A 27 8.45 -7.55 -0.17
CA ILE A 27 7.52 -8.46 -0.84
C ILE A 27 8.28 -9.62 -1.49
N ALA A 28 9.43 -9.36 -2.11
CA ALA A 28 10.28 -10.42 -2.65
C ALA A 28 10.70 -11.43 -1.57
N SER A 29 11.00 -10.94 -0.38
CA SER A 29 11.36 -11.79 0.76
C SER A 29 10.17 -12.64 1.22
N ILE A 30 8.99 -12.07 1.33
CA ILE A 30 7.77 -12.80 1.70
C ILE A 30 7.45 -13.87 0.68
N ASP A 31 7.53 -13.54 -0.62
CA ASP A 31 7.27 -14.47 -1.72
C ASP A 31 8.15 -15.72 -1.67
N LYS A 32 9.37 -15.59 -1.18
CA LYS A 32 10.27 -16.74 -1.02
C LYS A 32 9.77 -17.75 0.01
N PHE A 33 9.06 -17.30 1.03
CA PHE A 33 8.63 -18.14 2.14
C PHE A 33 7.22 -18.71 1.95
N ILE A 34 6.30 -17.95 1.38
CA ILE A 34 4.89 -18.36 1.30
C ILE A 34 4.35 -18.41 -0.14
N GLY A 35 5.20 -18.12 -1.13
CA GLY A 35 4.74 -18.01 -2.52
C GLY A 35 4.03 -16.69 -2.78
N LYS A 36 3.43 -16.56 -3.96
CA LYS A 36 2.79 -15.31 -4.39
C LYS A 36 1.28 -15.28 -4.21
N ASP A 37 0.67 -16.38 -3.83
CA ASP A 37 -0.79 -16.57 -3.80
C ASP A 37 -1.37 -16.08 -2.46
N TYR A 38 -1.32 -14.78 -2.25
CA TYR A 38 -1.93 -14.13 -1.09
C TYR A 38 -2.45 -12.75 -1.46
N SER A 39 -3.39 -12.24 -0.66
CA SER A 39 -3.93 -10.89 -0.86
C SER A 39 -2.94 -9.83 -0.40
N ARG A 40 -2.79 -8.79 -1.20
CA ARG A 40 -1.91 -7.65 -0.91
C ARG A 40 -2.72 -6.37 -0.89
N VAL A 41 -2.45 -5.53 0.10
CA VAL A 41 -2.99 -4.17 0.16
C VAL A 41 -1.83 -3.22 -0.09
N ARG A 42 -1.86 -2.56 -1.24
CA ARG A 42 -0.81 -1.66 -1.71
C ARG A 42 -1.15 -0.24 -1.24
N ILE A 43 -0.29 0.32 -0.41
CA ILE A 43 -0.44 1.68 0.11
C ILE A 43 0.46 2.61 -0.70
N GLY A 44 -0.15 3.52 -1.42
CA GLY A 44 0.58 4.42 -2.30
C GLY A 44 1.44 5.42 -1.53
N ILE A 45 2.72 5.45 -1.86
CA ILE A 45 3.66 6.48 -1.37
C ILE A 45 4.13 7.40 -2.51
N GLY A 46 3.72 7.10 -3.75
CA GLY A 46 4.11 7.86 -4.92
C GLY A 46 5.56 7.64 -5.32
N LYS A 47 5.95 8.24 -6.43
CA LYS A 47 7.32 8.14 -6.93
C LYS A 47 8.21 9.23 -6.34
N PRO A 48 9.52 8.96 -6.15
CA PRO A 48 10.45 9.99 -5.69
C PRO A 48 10.61 11.09 -6.75
N LYS A 49 11.02 12.27 -6.28
CA LYS A 49 11.45 13.35 -7.16
C LYS A 49 12.71 12.93 -7.92
N GLU A 50 12.96 13.55 -9.09
CA GLU A 50 14.03 13.16 -10.02
C GLU A 50 15.41 12.99 -9.41
N ASN A 51 15.75 13.73 -8.36
CA ASN A 51 17.07 13.76 -7.76
C ASN A 51 17.23 12.84 -6.55
N ILE A 52 16.25 12.00 -6.26
CA ILE A 52 16.27 11.15 -5.07
C ILE A 52 16.30 9.68 -5.51
N GLU A 53 17.28 8.94 -5.02
CA GLU A 53 17.35 7.48 -5.20
C GLU A 53 16.13 6.82 -4.53
N VAL A 54 15.60 5.78 -5.14
CA VAL A 54 14.44 5.05 -4.61
C VAL A 54 14.67 4.56 -3.19
N GLY A 55 15.86 4.00 -2.90
CA GLY A 55 16.20 3.55 -1.55
C GLY A 55 16.16 4.66 -0.52
N ASP A 56 16.72 5.82 -0.87
CA ASP A 56 16.70 6.98 0.02
C ASP A 56 15.29 7.52 0.21
N PHE A 57 14.49 7.54 -0.85
CA PHE A 57 13.11 8.00 -0.79
C PHE A 57 12.26 7.16 0.18
N VAL A 58 12.33 5.84 0.10
CA VAL A 58 11.51 4.97 0.95
C VAL A 58 11.96 4.98 2.42
N LEU A 59 13.17 5.48 2.70
CA LEU A 59 13.70 5.61 4.06
C LEU A 59 13.47 7.00 4.65
N GLN A 60 12.93 7.96 3.87
CA GLN A 60 12.63 9.29 4.39
C GLN A 60 11.47 9.27 5.37
N ASN A 61 11.50 10.20 6.32
CA ASN A 61 10.38 10.44 7.21
C ASN A 61 9.27 11.17 6.46
N PHE A 62 8.02 10.91 6.84
CA PHE A 62 6.89 11.68 6.34
C PHE A 62 6.86 13.06 6.96
N ASP A 63 6.44 14.08 6.19
CA ASP A 63 6.13 15.40 6.73
C ASP A 63 4.75 15.38 7.44
N GLU A 64 4.35 16.52 8.03
CA GLU A 64 3.10 16.59 8.80
C GLU A 64 1.85 16.33 7.96
N ASP A 65 1.81 16.84 6.74
CA ASP A 65 0.67 16.62 5.83
C ASP A 65 0.58 15.15 5.43
N GLU A 66 1.70 14.53 5.15
CA GLU A 66 1.78 13.12 4.83
C GLU A 66 1.36 12.25 6.02
N LEU A 67 1.80 12.58 7.23
CA LEU A 67 1.39 11.87 8.45
C LEU A 67 -0.11 11.97 8.67
N THR A 68 -0.71 13.14 8.45
CA THR A 68 -2.16 13.32 8.55
C THR A 68 -2.88 12.44 7.53
N GLY A 69 -2.36 12.38 6.30
CA GLY A 69 -2.89 11.50 5.26
C GLY A 69 -2.81 10.03 5.64
N ILE A 70 -1.69 9.60 6.21
CA ILE A 70 -1.50 8.21 6.66
C ILE A 70 -2.47 7.86 7.80
N GLU A 71 -2.68 8.75 8.75
CA GLU A 71 -3.65 8.54 9.83
C GLU A 71 -5.06 8.34 9.28
N LYS A 72 -5.46 9.14 8.32
CA LYS A 72 -6.76 9.05 7.67
C LYS A 72 -6.93 7.72 6.93
N ILE A 73 -5.92 7.31 6.17
CA ILE A 73 -5.91 6.02 5.47
C ILE A 73 -6.02 4.88 6.46
N SER A 74 -5.26 4.94 7.56
CA SER A 74 -5.26 3.91 8.60
C SER A 74 -6.66 3.76 9.21
N THR A 75 -7.34 4.86 9.48
CA THR A 75 -8.72 4.86 9.98
C THR A 75 -9.66 4.23 8.95
N ASN A 76 -9.55 4.63 7.68
CA ASN A 76 -10.40 4.10 6.61
C ASN A 76 -10.18 2.60 6.40
N ILE A 77 -8.95 2.13 6.46
CA ILE A 77 -8.65 0.70 6.37
C ILE A 77 -9.29 -0.05 7.54
N ASN A 78 -9.12 0.47 8.75
CA ASN A 78 -9.67 -0.14 9.95
C ASN A 78 -11.20 -0.25 9.89
N ASP A 79 -11.87 0.79 9.43
CA ASP A 79 -13.33 0.80 9.27
C ASP A 79 -13.82 -0.17 8.19
N SER A 80 -12.96 -0.52 7.24
CA SER A 80 -13.31 -1.35 6.09
C SER A 80 -12.72 -2.76 6.16
N ILE A 81 -12.08 -3.13 7.26
CA ILE A 81 -11.33 -4.40 7.35
C ILE A 81 -12.22 -5.63 7.14
N SER A 82 -13.48 -5.57 7.53
CA SER A 82 -14.41 -6.68 7.30
C SER A 82 -14.60 -7.00 5.83
N ILE A 83 -14.60 -5.99 4.97
CA ILE A 83 -14.69 -6.14 3.52
C ILE A 83 -13.46 -6.89 3.00
N LEU A 84 -12.29 -6.55 3.52
CA LEU A 84 -11.04 -7.22 3.15
C LEU A 84 -11.02 -8.68 3.58
N VAL A 85 -11.48 -8.97 4.80
CA VAL A 85 -11.57 -10.33 5.33
C VAL A 85 -12.49 -11.21 4.48
N GLU A 86 -13.55 -10.64 3.92
CA GLU A 86 -14.44 -11.33 2.97
C GLU A 86 -13.83 -11.49 1.59
N LYS A 87 -12.58 -11.04 1.37
CA LYS A 87 -11.85 -11.09 0.10
C LYS A 87 -12.51 -10.30 -1.03
N LYS A 88 -13.26 -9.26 -0.71
CA LYS A 88 -13.87 -8.34 -1.68
C LYS A 88 -12.89 -7.21 -1.99
N LEU A 89 -11.80 -7.52 -2.68
CA LEU A 89 -10.64 -6.63 -2.84
C LEU A 89 -10.98 -5.31 -3.56
N ASP A 90 -11.73 -5.38 -4.65
CA ASP A 90 -12.10 -4.17 -5.41
C ASP A 90 -13.02 -3.27 -4.59
N LEU A 91 -13.98 -3.86 -3.88
CA LEU A 91 -14.88 -3.13 -3.01
C LEU A 91 -14.11 -2.48 -1.85
N PHE A 92 -13.16 -3.20 -1.26
CA PHE A 92 -12.30 -2.66 -0.21
C PHE A 92 -11.53 -1.43 -0.72
N SER A 93 -10.86 -1.54 -1.86
CA SER A 93 -10.09 -0.45 -2.46
C SER A 93 -10.97 0.77 -2.72
N SER A 94 -12.13 0.57 -3.34
CA SER A 94 -13.09 1.66 -3.61
C SER A 94 -13.59 2.32 -2.33
N THR A 95 -13.93 1.52 -1.33
CA THR A 95 -14.48 2.02 -0.06
C THR A 95 -13.43 2.86 0.67
N VAL A 96 -12.19 2.37 0.78
CA VAL A 96 -11.12 3.10 1.46
C VAL A 96 -10.78 4.39 0.72
N ASN A 97 -10.65 4.33 -0.61
CA ASN A 97 -10.28 5.50 -1.41
C ASN A 97 -11.36 6.58 -1.44
N ASN A 98 -12.62 6.21 -1.34
CA ASN A 98 -13.75 7.15 -1.41
C ASN A 98 -14.18 7.69 -0.05
N ASN A 99 -13.76 7.07 1.02
CA ASN A 99 -14.10 7.46 2.39
C ASN A 99 -13.12 8.54 2.89
N LYS A 100 -13.33 9.75 2.46
CA LYS A 100 -12.44 10.87 2.79
C LYS A 100 -12.93 11.69 3.97
#